data_beef39c1021c9e918633405d28c41908
#
_entry.id   beef39c1021c9e918633405d28c41908
#
_cell.length_a   1.000
_cell.length_b   1.000
_cell.length_c   1.000
_cell.angle_alpha   90.00
_cell.angle_beta   90.00
_cell.angle_gamma   90.00
#
_symmetry.space_group_name_H-M   'P 1'
#
loop_
_entity.id
_entity.type
_entity.pdbx_description
1 polymer ?
#
loop_
_entity_poly.entity_id
_entity_poly.type
_entity_poly.pdbx_seq_one_letter_code
_entity_poly.pdbx_strand_id
1 'polypeptide(L)'
;CSQSRGLGDVYKRQDMYLSDVFNQSLKILGEKDLVFEAWQYHHQINQVAEIADRNEDLTIILNHFSGPIGIGPYEGKENEIFKVWQKDIKELSKRPNVLAKLGGLAMPVNGFKFHEQETPATSDQMVEKQKRYYLECIESFEPSRCMFESNFPVDKQSISYHVLWNFFKKISENFSEDEKNSMFYDCAKKA
;
A
#
# COMPACT_ATOMS: atom_id res chain seq x y z
N CYS A 1 6.35 -4.18 23.74
CA CYS A 1 7.52 -3.24 23.68
C CYS A 1 8.18 -3.10 22.30
N SER A 2 7.62 -3.66 21.23
CA SER A 2 8.20 -3.58 19.87
C SER A 2 7.62 -2.44 19.00
N GLN A 3 6.52 -1.84 19.41
CA GLN A 3 5.82 -0.83 18.61
C GLN A 3 6.48 0.57 18.59
N SER A 4 7.31 0.90 19.59
CA SER A 4 8.00 2.20 19.62
C SER A 4 9.25 2.29 18.73
N ARG A 5 9.76 1.17 18.23
CA ARG A 5 10.94 1.16 17.35
C ARG A 5 10.62 1.58 15.90
N GLY A 6 9.41 1.31 15.41
CA GLY A 6 9.04 1.58 14.03
C GLY A 6 8.99 3.07 13.67
N LEU A 7 8.40 3.91 14.52
CA LEU A 7 8.26 5.35 14.23
C LEU A 7 9.59 6.11 14.38
N GLY A 8 10.43 5.74 15.37
CA GLY A 8 11.72 6.39 15.59
C GLY A 8 12.75 6.10 14.50
N ASP A 9 12.75 4.90 13.92
CA ASP A 9 13.67 4.52 12.86
C ASP A 9 13.27 5.11 11.50
N VAL A 10 11.97 5.27 11.24
CA VAL A 10 11.47 5.94 10.02
C VAL A 10 11.93 7.40 9.96
N TYR A 11 11.89 8.13 11.07
CA TYR A 11 12.39 9.50 11.13
C TYR A 11 13.91 9.61 11.05
N LYS A 12 14.66 8.59 11.46
CA LYS A 12 16.12 8.61 11.46
C LYS A 12 16.77 8.16 10.14
N ARG A 13 16.04 7.47 9.27
CA ARG A 13 16.54 6.89 8.01
C ARG A 13 15.67 7.24 6.81
N GLN A 14 15.17 8.47 6.77
CA GLN A 14 14.26 8.92 5.69
C GLN A 14 14.87 8.80 4.28
N ASP A 15 16.20 8.87 4.16
CA ASP A 15 16.90 8.82 2.86
C ASP A 15 17.55 7.46 2.58
N MET A 16 17.15 6.40 3.31
CA MET A 16 17.75 5.08 3.14
C MET A 16 17.62 4.57 1.69
N TYR A 17 16.46 4.76 1.08
CA TYR A 17 16.19 4.33 -0.30
C TYR A 17 17.12 5.01 -1.31
N LEU A 18 17.58 6.22 -1.03
CA LEU A 18 18.43 7.01 -1.93
C LEU A 18 19.92 6.70 -1.76
N SER A 19 20.31 5.91 -0.76
CA SER A 19 21.72 5.58 -0.52
C SER A 19 22.28 4.62 -1.57
N ASP A 20 23.56 4.78 -1.92
CA ASP A 20 24.25 3.93 -2.90
C ASP A 20 24.28 2.46 -2.46
N VAL A 21 24.49 2.20 -1.17
CA VAL A 21 24.51 0.84 -0.61
C VAL A 21 23.16 0.16 -0.80
N PHE A 22 22.05 0.89 -0.57
CA PHE A 22 20.71 0.35 -0.77
C PHE A 22 20.46 0.04 -2.25
N ASN A 23 20.82 0.97 -3.15
CA ASN A 23 20.68 0.75 -4.59
C ASN A 23 21.53 -0.41 -5.12
N GLN A 24 22.74 -0.61 -4.60
CA GLN A 24 23.56 -1.80 -4.92
C GLN A 24 22.83 -3.10 -4.50
N SER A 25 22.17 -3.09 -3.33
CA SER A 25 21.39 -4.25 -2.87
C SER A 25 20.20 -4.52 -3.78
N LEU A 26 19.51 -3.49 -4.26
CA LEU A 26 18.40 -3.63 -5.20
C LEU A 26 18.83 -4.22 -6.53
N LYS A 27 20.01 -3.83 -7.07
CA LYS A 27 20.58 -4.43 -8.27
C LYS A 27 20.82 -5.93 -8.12
N ILE A 28 21.34 -6.34 -6.96
CA ILE A 28 21.55 -7.77 -6.66
C ILE A 28 20.21 -8.53 -6.64
N LEU A 29 19.14 -7.92 -6.15
CA LEU A 29 17.80 -8.54 -6.21
C LEU A 29 17.35 -8.73 -7.66
N GLY A 30 17.49 -7.71 -8.51
CA GLY A 30 17.15 -7.80 -9.94
C GLY A 30 17.96 -8.87 -10.66
N GLU A 31 19.29 -8.94 -10.46
CA GLU A 31 20.18 -9.96 -11.02
C GLU A 31 19.80 -11.40 -10.61
N LYS A 32 19.09 -11.55 -9.50
CA LYS A 32 18.62 -12.85 -8.97
C LYS A 32 17.18 -13.16 -9.28
N ASP A 33 16.53 -12.32 -10.10
CA ASP A 33 15.10 -12.47 -10.45
C ASP A 33 14.18 -12.48 -9.18
N LEU A 34 14.53 -11.65 -8.20
CA LEU A 34 13.80 -11.44 -6.97
C LEU A 34 13.02 -10.12 -7.02
N VAL A 35 11.95 -10.02 -6.25
CA VAL A 35 11.17 -8.79 -6.11
C VAL A 35 11.57 -7.99 -4.88
N PHE A 36 11.37 -6.68 -4.91
CA PHE A 36 11.51 -5.82 -3.74
C PHE A 36 10.15 -5.32 -3.26
N GLU A 37 9.78 -5.62 -2.03
CA GLU A 37 8.56 -5.10 -1.39
C GLU A 37 8.87 -3.80 -0.65
N ALA A 38 8.40 -2.67 -1.21
CA ALA A 38 8.63 -1.34 -0.65
C ALA A 38 7.56 -1.00 0.40
N TRP A 39 7.94 -0.97 1.68
CA TRP A 39 7.10 -0.51 2.78
C TRP A 39 7.66 0.77 3.39
N GLN A 40 6.99 1.87 3.17
CA GLN A 40 7.31 3.20 3.68
C GLN A 40 6.02 4.01 3.90
N TYR A 41 6.13 5.25 4.34
CA TYR A 41 4.97 6.13 4.48
C TYR A 41 4.77 7.04 3.27
N HIS A 42 3.55 7.58 3.14
CA HIS A 42 3.10 8.36 1.98
C HIS A 42 4.04 9.49 1.56
N HIS A 43 4.75 10.13 2.47
CA HIS A 43 5.70 11.21 2.16
C HIS A 43 7.02 10.73 1.53
N GLN A 44 7.21 9.41 1.40
CA GLN A 44 8.39 8.79 0.79
C GLN A 44 8.09 8.14 -0.58
N ILE A 45 6.89 8.31 -1.13
CA ILE A 45 6.49 7.71 -2.42
C ILE A 45 7.46 8.13 -3.54
N ASN A 46 7.92 9.38 -3.53
CA ASN A 46 8.86 9.88 -4.53
C ASN A 46 10.21 9.14 -4.50
N GLN A 47 10.65 8.66 -3.32
CA GLN A 47 11.87 7.85 -3.23
C GLN A 47 11.67 6.46 -3.85
N VAL A 48 10.45 5.89 -3.76
CA VAL A 48 10.12 4.63 -4.45
C VAL A 48 10.14 4.84 -5.96
N ALA A 49 9.62 5.96 -6.46
CA ALA A 49 9.71 6.29 -7.87
C ALA A 49 11.17 6.39 -8.35
N GLU A 50 12.03 7.04 -7.55
CA GLU A 50 13.46 7.18 -7.88
C GLU A 50 14.20 5.83 -7.89
N ILE A 51 13.96 4.94 -6.93
CA ILE A 51 14.57 3.60 -6.97
C ILE A 51 14.01 2.75 -8.11
N ALA A 52 12.76 2.93 -8.51
CA ALA A 52 12.17 2.25 -9.66
C ALA A 52 12.83 2.70 -10.98
N ASP A 53 13.07 4.00 -11.13
CA ASP A 53 13.76 4.58 -12.28
C ASP A 53 15.24 4.12 -12.38
N ARG A 54 15.90 3.90 -11.22
CA ARG A 54 17.30 3.43 -11.15
C ARG A 54 17.46 1.92 -11.34
N ASN A 55 16.37 1.14 -11.23
CA ASN A 55 16.37 -0.32 -11.25
C ASN A 55 15.20 -0.84 -12.12
N GLU A 56 15.21 -0.49 -13.42
CA GLU A 56 14.11 -0.80 -14.35
C GLU A 56 13.85 -2.31 -14.50
N ASP A 57 14.87 -3.14 -14.33
CA ASP A 57 14.78 -4.60 -14.42
C ASP A 57 14.25 -5.25 -13.11
N LEU A 58 14.09 -4.47 -12.02
CA LEU A 58 13.62 -4.96 -10.73
C LEU A 58 12.12 -4.74 -10.61
N THR A 59 11.36 -5.80 -10.36
CA THR A 59 9.95 -5.65 -9.95
C THR A 59 9.88 -5.12 -8.51
N ILE A 60 9.23 -3.97 -8.35
CA ILE A 60 8.98 -3.34 -7.05
C ILE A 60 7.50 -3.46 -6.72
N ILE A 61 7.19 -3.97 -5.53
CA ILE A 61 5.81 -4.10 -5.04
C ILE A 61 5.58 -3.04 -3.98
N LEU A 62 4.70 -2.08 -4.26
CA LEU A 62 4.28 -1.05 -3.32
C LEU A 62 3.37 -1.67 -2.24
N ASN A 63 3.83 -1.73 -1.00
CA ASN A 63 3.04 -2.27 0.12
C ASN A 63 2.11 -1.22 0.73
N HIS A 64 0.89 -1.65 1.07
CA HIS A 64 -0.04 -0.93 1.95
C HIS A 64 -0.28 0.52 1.54
N PHE A 65 -0.43 0.79 0.23
CA PHE A 65 -0.68 2.15 -0.30
C PHE A 65 0.41 3.17 0.10
N SER A 66 1.64 2.75 0.39
CA SER A 66 2.65 3.61 1.03
C SER A 66 2.17 4.21 2.35
N GLY A 67 1.45 3.47 3.16
CA GLY A 67 1.07 3.83 4.52
C GLY A 67 0.65 5.29 4.73
N PRO A 68 -0.50 5.75 4.19
CA PRO A 68 -0.99 7.10 4.49
C PRO A 68 -1.20 7.25 5.99
N ILE A 69 -0.44 8.14 6.65
CA ILE A 69 -0.46 8.32 8.10
C ILE A 69 -1.68 9.16 8.47
N GLY A 70 -2.49 8.69 9.45
CA GLY A 70 -3.66 9.39 9.96
C GLY A 70 -3.63 9.63 11.48
N ILE A 71 -2.45 9.53 12.11
CA ILE A 71 -2.26 9.73 13.57
C ILE A 71 -1.22 10.79 13.87
N GLY A 72 -1.15 11.22 15.13
CA GLY A 72 -0.19 12.22 15.60
C GLY A 72 -0.36 13.56 14.86
N PRO A 73 0.70 14.15 14.28
CA PRO A 73 0.63 15.44 13.58
C PRO A 73 -0.24 15.41 12.30
N TYR A 74 -0.66 14.22 11.85
CA TYR A 74 -1.51 14.00 10.67
C TYR A 74 -2.99 13.77 11.00
N GLU A 75 -3.34 13.66 12.28
CA GLU A 75 -4.73 13.46 12.72
C GLU A 75 -5.61 14.64 12.30
N GLY A 76 -6.80 14.35 11.76
CA GLY A 76 -7.73 15.35 11.24
C GLY A 76 -7.36 15.98 9.89
N LYS A 77 -6.30 15.48 9.22
CA LYS A 77 -5.83 15.97 7.93
C LYS A 77 -6.04 14.98 6.79
N GLU A 78 -7.00 14.06 6.91
CA GLU A 78 -7.18 12.93 6.00
C GLU A 78 -7.39 13.37 4.54
N ASN A 79 -8.05 14.52 4.31
CA ASN A 79 -8.28 15.03 2.97
C ASN A 79 -7.05 15.69 2.35
N GLU A 80 -6.23 16.34 3.17
CA GLU A 80 -4.96 16.93 2.72
C GLU A 80 -3.96 15.81 2.36
N ILE A 81 -3.86 14.82 3.23
CA ILE A 81 -3.01 13.63 3.03
C ILE A 81 -3.45 12.89 1.78
N PHE A 82 -4.75 12.66 1.61
CA PHE A 82 -5.26 11.98 0.42
C PHE A 82 -4.87 12.70 -0.88
N LYS A 83 -4.97 14.03 -0.93
CA LYS A 83 -4.61 14.80 -2.14
C LYS A 83 -3.12 14.70 -2.49
N VAL A 84 -2.25 14.79 -1.48
CA VAL A 84 -0.80 14.64 -1.68
C VAL A 84 -0.48 13.21 -2.12
N TRP A 85 -0.98 12.23 -1.37
CA TRP A 85 -0.84 10.81 -1.67
C TRP A 85 -1.33 10.47 -3.09
N GLN A 86 -2.51 10.95 -3.49
CA GLN A 86 -3.10 10.75 -4.82
C GLN A 86 -2.18 11.24 -5.93
N LYS A 87 -1.64 12.44 -5.78
CA LYS A 87 -0.68 13.01 -6.75
C LYS A 87 0.56 12.12 -6.89
N ASP A 88 1.12 11.70 -5.76
CA ASP A 88 2.36 10.93 -5.75
C ASP A 88 2.16 9.48 -6.22
N ILE A 89 0.99 8.87 -5.94
CA ILE A 89 0.60 7.56 -6.50
C ILE A 89 0.45 7.62 -8.02
N LYS A 90 -0.22 8.64 -8.55
CA LYS A 90 -0.33 8.85 -10.01
C LYS A 90 1.05 9.00 -10.68
N GLU A 91 1.97 9.68 -10.01
CA GLU A 91 3.33 9.82 -10.52
C GLU A 91 4.08 8.49 -10.47
N LEU A 92 4.01 7.77 -9.33
CA LEU A 92 4.66 6.47 -9.17
C LEU A 92 4.14 5.43 -10.18
N SER A 93 2.84 5.40 -10.45
CA SER A 93 2.21 4.41 -11.34
C SER A 93 2.70 4.46 -12.80
N LYS A 94 3.37 5.55 -13.20
CA LYS A 94 4.00 5.66 -14.53
C LYS A 94 5.18 4.70 -14.73
N ARG A 95 5.71 4.11 -13.64
CA ARG A 95 6.82 3.15 -13.68
C ARG A 95 6.25 1.74 -13.94
N PRO A 96 6.57 1.12 -15.10
CA PRO A 96 5.98 -0.17 -15.48
C PRO A 96 6.42 -1.32 -14.58
N ASN A 97 7.58 -1.18 -13.93
CA ASN A 97 8.17 -2.16 -13.02
C ASN A 97 7.62 -2.06 -11.59
N VAL A 98 6.60 -1.21 -11.33
CA VAL A 98 5.95 -1.08 -10.02
C VAL A 98 4.56 -1.71 -10.04
N LEU A 99 4.32 -2.62 -9.09
CA LEU A 99 3.03 -3.24 -8.79
C LEU A 99 2.49 -2.71 -7.46
N ALA A 100 1.18 -2.77 -7.23
CA ALA A 100 0.57 -2.26 -6.00
C ALA A 100 -0.19 -3.35 -5.23
N LYS A 101 0.13 -3.51 -3.93
CA LYS A 101 -0.66 -4.31 -3.00
C LYS A 101 -1.78 -3.48 -2.39
N LEU A 102 -3.00 -3.97 -2.57
CA LEU A 102 -4.23 -3.35 -2.11
C LEU A 102 -4.68 -3.97 -0.78
N GLY A 103 -4.08 -3.52 0.32
CA GLY A 103 -4.38 -3.99 1.66
C GLY A 103 -3.62 -3.20 2.72
N GLY A 104 -3.85 -3.49 4.02
CA GLY A 104 -3.13 -2.88 5.12
C GLY A 104 -3.65 -1.51 5.58
N LEU A 105 -4.72 -0.96 5.00
CA LEU A 105 -5.29 0.32 5.45
C LEU A 105 -6.06 0.23 6.78
N ALA A 106 -6.31 -0.98 7.29
CA ALA A 106 -6.95 -1.13 8.61
C ALA A 106 -5.96 -1.03 9.79
N MET A 107 -4.67 -0.85 9.51
CA MET A 107 -3.68 -0.60 10.57
C MET A 107 -3.99 0.69 11.34
N PRO A 108 -3.78 0.73 12.67
CA PRO A 108 -3.99 1.92 13.50
C PRO A 108 -3.31 3.18 12.99
N VAL A 109 -2.11 3.05 12.42
CA VAL A 109 -1.31 4.16 11.90
C VAL A 109 -2.03 4.96 10.79
N ASN A 110 -2.96 4.32 10.07
CA ASN A 110 -3.73 4.98 9.02
C ASN A 110 -4.89 5.86 9.54
N GLY A 111 -5.17 5.84 10.85
CA GLY A 111 -6.11 6.75 11.51
C GLY A 111 -7.60 6.46 11.31
N PHE A 112 -7.99 5.32 10.71
CA PHE A 112 -9.40 4.97 10.53
C PHE A 112 -10.09 4.53 11.84
N LYS A 113 -9.34 4.28 12.90
CA LYS A 113 -9.80 4.01 14.26
C LYS A 113 -10.79 2.84 14.39
N PHE A 114 -10.71 1.85 13.48
CA PHE A 114 -11.55 0.65 13.58
C PHE A 114 -11.26 -0.18 14.84
N HIS A 115 -10.00 -0.19 15.30
CA HIS A 115 -9.54 -0.89 16.50
C HIS A 115 -10.03 -0.25 17.81
N GLU A 116 -10.57 0.97 17.76
CA GLU A 116 -11.11 1.70 18.93
C GLU A 116 -12.63 1.51 19.08
N GLN A 117 -13.30 0.86 18.11
CA GLN A 117 -14.73 0.67 18.14
C GLN A 117 -15.13 -0.43 19.15
N GLU A 118 -16.25 -0.26 19.84
CA GLU A 118 -16.80 -1.27 20.76
C GLU A 118 -17.22 -2.56 20.03
N THR A 119 -17.66 -2.43 18.78
CA THR A 119 -18.04 -3.54 17.91
C THR A 119 -17.11 -3.58 16.69
N PRO A 120 -16.73 -4.77 16.20
CA PRO A 120 -15.88 -4.89 15.01
C PRO A 120 -16.50 -4.17 13.81
N ALA A 121 -15.66 -3.48 13.04
CA ALA A 121 -16.09 -2.78 11.84
C ALA A 121 -16.74 -3.74 10.81
N THR A 122 -17.74 -3.24 10.10
CA THR A 122 -18.38 -3.94 8.98
C THR A 122 -17.69 -3.62 7.65
N SER A 123 -17.93 -4.47 6.63
CA SER A 123 -17.42 -4.20 5.28
C SER A 123 -18.01 -2.91 4.68
N ASP A 124 -19.22 -2.49 5.07
CA ASP A 124 -19.81 -1.23 4.59
C ASP A 124 -19.13 -0.01 5.20
N GLN A 125 -18.78 -0.06 6.47
CA GLN A 125 -17.98 0.98 7.13
C GLN A 125 -16.58 1.10 6.49
N MET A 126 -15.98 -0.02 6.08
CA MET A 126 -14.72 0.00 5.34
C MET A 126 -14.90 0.65 3.95
N VAL A 127 -15.98 0.31 3.23
CA VAL A 127 -16.30 0.95 1.94
C VAL A 127 -16.42 2.47 2.11
N GLU A 128 -17.19 2.93 3.09
CA GLU A 128 -17.39 4.35 3.35
C GLU A 128 -16.06 5.09 3.59
N LYS A 129 -15.17 4.51 4.42
CA LYS A 129 -13.93 5.18 4.85
C LYS A 129 -12.75 5.01 3.91
N GLN A 130 -12.61 3.85 3.27
CA GLN A 130 -11.37 3.48 2.58
C GLN A 130 -11.48 3.38 1.06
N LYS A 131 -12.68 3.22 0.49
CA LYS A 131 -12.91 2.99 -0.94
C LYS A 131 -12.10 3.92 -1.85
N ARG A 132 -12.00 5.21 -1.50
CA ARG A 132 -11.29 6.20 -2.32
C ARG A 132 -9.82 5.86 -2.58
N TYR A 133 -9.12 5.29 -1.58
CA TYR A 133 -7.72 4.90 -1.74
C TYR A 133 -7.58 3.69 -2.68
N TYR A 134 -8.45 2.71 -2.53
CA TYR A 134 -8.46 1.52 -3.38
C TYR A 134 -8.75 1.85 -4.83
N LEU A 135 -9.83 2.59 -5.10
CA LEU A 135 -10.20 2.93 -6.46
C LEU A 135 -9.17 3.83 -7.15
N GLU A 136 -8.60 4.80 -6.42
CA GLU A 136 -7.53 5.64 -6.96
C GLU A 136 -6.28 4.83 -7.32
N CYS A 137 -5.90 3.87 -6.47
CA CYS A 137 -4.76 3.00 -6.74
C CYS A 137 -5.02 2.09 -7.96
N ILE A 138 -6.23 1.49 -8.04
CA ILE A 138 -6.62 0.65 -9.18
C ILE A 138 -6.68 1.49 -10.48
N GLU A 139 -7.21 2.70 -10.43
CA GLU A 139 -7.26 3.60 -11.60
C GLU A 139 -5.84 3.98 -12.06
N SER A 140 -4.93 4.25 -11.12
CA SER A 140 -3.57 4.68 -11.43
C SER A 140 -2.67 3.56 -11.96
N PHE A 141 -2.71 2.38 -11.33
CA PHE A 141 -1.85 1.23 -11.69
C PHE A 141 -2.49 0.28 -12.70
N GLU A 142 -3.77 0.41 -12.98
CA GLU A 142 -4.62 -0.54 -13.70
C GLU A 142 -4.77 -1.89 -12.96
N PRO A 143 -5.90 -2.62 -13.14
CA PRO A 143 -6.15 -3.91 -12.47
C PRO A 143 -5.05 -4.94 -12.66
N SER A 144 -4.36 -4.91 -13.82
CA SER A 144 -3.29 -5.85 -14.19
C SER A 144 -2.03 -5.71 -13.33
N ARG A 145 -1.85 -4.57 -12.68
CA ARG A 145 -0.71 -4.26 -11.78
C ARG A 145 -1.12 -4.10 -10.31
N CYS A 146 -2.34 -4.51 -9.96
CA CYS A 146 -2.87 -4.46 -8.60
C CYS A 146 -3.12 -5.86 -8.05
N MET A 147 -2.84 -6.09 -6.77
CA MET A 147 -3.15 -7.34 -6.08
C MET A 147 -3.73 -7.10 -4.70
N PHE A 148 -4.86 -7.76 -4.39
CA PHE A 148 -5.43 -7.70 -3.04
C PHE A 148 -4.60 -8.51 -2.06
N GLU A 149 -4.42 -7.96 -0.85
CA GLU A 149 -3.75 -8.62 0.26
C GLU A 149 -4.50 -8.44 1.57
N SER A 150 -4.34 -9.37 2.50
CA SER A 150 -5.03 -9.31 3.78
C SER A 150 -4.29 -8.50 4.85
N ASN A 151 -2.99 -8.40 4.78
CA ASN A 151 -2.13 -7.89 5.84
C ASN A 151 -2.38 -8.58 7.21
N PHE A 152 -2.83 -9.85 7.19
CA PHE A 152 -3.05 -10.60 8.42
C PHE A 152 -1.74 -11.28 8.87
N PRO A 153 -1.47 -11.30 10.19
CA PRO A 153 -2.39 -10.97 11.31
C PRO A 153 -2.41 -9.50 11.74
N VAL A 154 -1.72 -8.58 11.08
CA VAL A 154 -1.59 -7.19 11.54
C VAL A 154 -2.96 -6.49 11.60
N ASP A 155 -3.76 -6.59 10.55
CA ASP A 155 -5.08 -5.96 10.46
C ASP A 155 -6.15 -6.63 11.35
N LYS A 156 -5.85 -7.81 11.94
CA LYS A 156 -6.76 -8.52 12.85
C LYS A 156 -7.19 -7.69 14.07
N GLN A 157 -6.35 -6.76 14.50
CA GLN A 157 -6.68 -5.86 15.61
C GLN A 157 -7.83 -4.89 15.29
N SER A 158 -8.11 -4.65 14.02
CA SER A 158 -9.10 -3.68 13.55
C SER A 158 -10.32 -4.34 12.89
N ILE A 159 -10.12 -5.44 12.18
CA ILE A 159 -11.15 -6.09 11.36
C ILE A 159 -10.98 -7.60 11.35
N SER A 160 -12.06 -8.34 11.04
CA SER A 160 -11.95 -9.77 10.78
C SER A 160 -11.55 -10.05 9.33
N TYR A 161 -10.90 -11.20 9.10
CA TYR A 161 -10.51 -11.65 7.77
C TYR A 161 -11.70 -11.73 6.79
N HIS A 162 -12.84 -12.23 7.29
CA HIS A 162 -14.06 -12.35 6.51
C HIS A 162 -14.61 -10.97 6.08
N VAL A 163 -14.62 -9.99 6.99
CA VAL A 163 -15.06 -8.62 6.69
C VAL A 163 -14.17 -7.98 5.63
N LEU A 164 -12.85 -8.17 5.72
CA LEU A 164 -11.91 -7.64 4.74
C LEU A 164 -12.18 -8.18 3.33
N TRP A 165 -12.35 -9.51 3.18
CA TRP A 165 -12.65 -10.10 1.87
C TRP A 165 -14.01 -9.71 1.33
N ASN A 166 -15.02 -9.51 2.18
CA ASN A 166 -16.31 -8.96 1.77
C ASN A 166 -16.18 -7.50 1.30
N PHE A 167 -15.33 -6.73 1.96
CA PHE A 167 -15.00 -5.37 1.51
C PHE A 167 -14.35 -5.38 0.12
N PHE A 168 -13.36 -6.22 -0.14
CA PHE A 168 -12.73 -6.33 -1.47
C PHE A 168 -13.74 -6.69 -2.55
N LYS A 169 -14.65 -7.63 -2.29
CA LYS A 169 -15.73 -7.99 -3.22
C LYS A 169 -16.65 -6.79 -3.52
N LYS A 170 -17.00 -6.00 -2.50
CA LYS A 170 -17.85 -4.81 -2.68
C LYS A 170 -17.18 -3.72 -3.50
N ILE A 171 -15.90 -3.41 -3.26
CA ILE A 171 -15.20 -2.38 -4.03
C ILE A 171 -14.90 -2.81 -5.47
N SER A 172 -14.82 -4.11 -5.73
CA SER A 172 -14.56 -4.67 -7.06
C SER A 172 -15.83 -5.04 -7.83
N GLU A 173 -17.04 -4.78 -7.30
CA GLU A 173 -18.31 -5.21 -7.88
C GLU A 173 -18.49 -4.76 -9.34
N ASN A 174 -18.08 -3.54 -9.68
CA ASN A 174 -18.25 -2.96 -11.00
C ASN A 174 -17.10 -3.25 -11.99
N PHE A 175 -16.09 -3.99 -11.60
CA PHE A 175 -15.01 -4.43 -12.48
C PHE A 175 -15.44 -5.70 -13.24
N SER A 176 -14.90 -5.89 -14.45
CA SER A 176 -15.08 -7.11 -15.23
C SER A 176 -14.48 -8.32 -14.51
N GLU A 177 -14.88 -9.54 -14.94
CA GLU A 177 -14.32 -10.77 -14.34
C GLU A 177 -12.81 -10.89 -14.60
N ASP A 178 -12.31 -10.45 -15.75
CA ASP A 178 -10.87 -10.45 -16.04
C ASP A 178 -10.10 -9.50 -15.15
N GLU A 179 -10.63 -8.30 -14.89
CA GLU A 179 -10.03 -7.35 -13.96
C GLU A 179 -10.04 -7.86 -12.52
N LYS A 180 -11.14 -8.51 -12.10
CA LYS A 180 -11.22 -9.17 -10.79
C LYS A 180 -10.19 -10.30 -10.69
N ASN A 181 -10.09 -11.16 -11.69
CA ASN A 181 -9.10 -12.24 -11.73
C ASN A 181 -7.67 -11.69 -11.64
N SER A 182 -7.38 -10.60 -12.34
CA SER A 182 -6.08 -9.91 -12.23
C SER A 182 -5.78 -9.50 -10.80
N MET A 183 -6.70 -8.79 -10.13
CA MET A 183 -6.48 -8.26 -8.78
C MET A 183 -6.51 -9.33 -7.69
N PHE A 184 -7.33 -10.37 -7.82
CA PHE A 184 -7.44 -11.42 -6.81
C PHE A 184 -6.43 -12.55 -6.96
N TYR A 185 -5.80 -12.71 -8.13
CA TYR A 185 -4.94 -13.86 -8.39
C TYR A 185 -3.77 -13.59 -9.36
N ASP A 186 -4.04 -13.14 -10.61
CA ASP A 186 -3.04 -13.19 -11.68
C ASP A 186 -1.84 -12.26 -11.46
N CYS A 187 -2.07 -11.05 -10.93
CA CYS A 187 -1.00 -10.11 -10.64
C CYS A 187 -0.01 -10.70 -9.62
N ALA A 188 -0.51 -11.26 -8.51
CA ALA A 188 0.33 -11.88 -7.50
C ALA A 188 1.04 -13.16 -7.97
N LYS A 189 0.44 -13.89 -8.93
CA LYS A 189 1.06 -15.10 -9.50
C LYS A 189 2.21 -14.77 -10.44
N LYS A 190 2.16 -13.60 -11.11
CA LYS A 190 3.18 -13.17 -12.08
C LYS A 190 4.36 -12.44 -11.41
N ALA A 191 4.14 -11.84 -10.23
CA ALA A 191 5.15 -11.17 -9.44
C ALA A 191 6.14 -12.16 -8.83
#